data_f0af8cc49806d33278be9621b76ac2db
#
_entry.id   f0af8cc49806d33278be9621b76ac2db
#
_cell.length_a   1.000
_cell.length_b   1.000
_cell.length_c   1.000
_cell.angle_alpha   90.00
_cell.angle_beta   90.00
_cell.angle_gamma   90.00
#
_symmetry.space_group_name_H-M   'P 1'
#
loop_
_entity.id
_entity.type
_entity.pdbx_description
1 polymer ?
#
loop_
_entity_poly.entity_id
_entity_poly.type
_entity_poly.pdbx_seq_one_letter_code
_entity_poly.pdbx_strand_id
1 'polypeptide(L)'
;MKQTMQETAYPVFVLELNRNETDFGSVDAIVDHLTQQIEGSEMGRLIGVFDHYRHTRYLRLGHIDGDILAAKNILFCFGLSLPEPSALALRPRSLGVAETSTGFVVSFMEAPMPVVNQAMENWVMALANYQPA
;
A
#
# COMPACT_ATOMS: atom_id res chain seq x y z
N MET A 1 5.77 -26.35 -23.52
CA MET A 1 5.47 -25.78 -22.17
C MET A 1 6.75 -25.71 -21.36
N LYS A 2 7.00 -24.58 -20.74
CA LYS A 2 8.15 -24.40 -19.85
C LYS A 2 7.69 -23.82 -18.54
N GLN A 3 8.06 -24.46 -17.43
CA GLN A 3 7.73 -24.02 -16.08
C GLN A 3 9.02 -23.65 -15.37
N THR A 4 9.06 -22.46 -14.80
CA THR A 4 10.22 -21.99 -14.03
C THR A 4 9.75 -21.31 -12.73
N MET A 5 10.64 -21.31 -11.74
CA MET A 5 10.45 -20.58 -10.50
C MET A 5 11.57 -19.54 -10.38
N GLN A 6 11.18 -18.27 -10.27
CA GLN A 6 12.13 -17.19 -10.02
C GLN A 6 12.06 -16.82 -8.54
N GLU A 7 13.18 -16.93 -7.85
CA GLU A 7 13.27 -16.55 -6.45
C GLU A 7 13.84 -15.13 -6.38
N THR A 8 12.98 -14.18 -6.03
CA THR A 8 13.36 -12.79 -5.84
C THR A 8 12.87 -12.31 -4.47
N ALA A 9 13.67 -11.45 -3.83
CA ALA A 9 13.30 -10.83 -2.57
C ALA A 9 13.18 -9.33 -2.77
N TYR A 10 12.05 -8.76 -2.35
CA TYR A 10 11.83 -7.32 -2.38
C TYR A 10 11.60 -6.81 -0.96
N PRO A 11 12.19 -5.67 -0.60
CA PRO A 11 11.93 -5.05 0.70
C PRO A 11 10.45 -4.69 0.85
N VAL A 12 9.97 -4.75 2.09
CA VAL A 12 8.65 -4.23 2.47
C VAL A 12 8.89 -2.96 3.26
N PHE A 13 8.37 -1.84 2.74
CA PHE A 13 8.38 -0.58 3.45
C PHE A 13 7.21 -0.56 4.43
N VAL A 14 7.48 -0.24 5.68
CA VAL A 14 6.45 -0.17 6.74
C VAL A 14 6.60 1.15 7.47
N LEU A 15 5.52 1.92 7.52
CA LEU A 15 5.43 3.11 8.36
C LEU A 15 4.40 2.86 9.45
N GLU A 16 4.82 2.96 10.70
CA GLU A 16 3.94 2.90 11.85
C GLU A 16 3.77 4.31 12.40
N LEU A 17 2.53 4.75 12.52
CA LEU A 17 2.15 6.06 13.01
C LEU A 17 1.30 5.92 14.26
N ASN A 18 1.73 6.48 15.37
CA ASN A 18 0.84 6.69 16.50
C ASN A 18 -0.18 7.77 16.15
N ARG A 19 -1.33 7.77 16.83
CA ARG A 19 -2.41 8.70 16.52
C ARG A 19 -1.98 10.17 16.63
N ASN A 20 -1.03 10.48 17.51
CA ASN A 20 -0.53 11.84 17.68
C ASN A 20 0.57 12.22 16.67
N GLU A 21 0.98 11.30 15.82
CA GLU A 21 2.01 11.55 14.80
C GLU A 21 1.43 11.88 13.44
N THR A 22 0.12 11.89 13.29
CA THR A 22 -0.57 12.19 12.06
C THR A 22 -1.85 12.97 12.33
N ASP A 23 -2.24 13.82 11.37
CA ASP A 23 -3.52 14.52 11.42
C ASP A 23 -4.68 13.69 10.88
N PHE A 24 -4.39 12.56 10.22
CA PHE A 24 -5.43 11.69 9.69
C PHE A 24 -6.08 10.89 10.82
N GLY A 25 -7.40 10.85 10.83
CA GLY A 25 -8.17 10.21 11.89
C GLY A 25 -8.75 8.84 11.56
N SER A 26 -8.60 8.36 10.34
CA SER A 26 -9.19 7.09 9.91
C SER A 26 -8.45 6.49 8.73
N VAL A 27 -8.65 5.19 8.53
CA VAL A 27 -8.16 4.50 7.32
C VAL A 27 -8.74 5.15 6.07
N ASP A 28 -10.03 5.51 6.09
CA ASP A 28 -10.67 6.12 4.92
C ASP A 28 -10.03 7.48 4.57
N ALA A 29 -9.70 8.29 5.56
CA ALA A 29 -9.04 9.58 5.32
C ALA A 29 -7.64 9.38 4.70
N ILE A 30 -6.89 8.41 5.20
CA ILE A 30 -5.56 8.07 4.65
C ILE A 30 -5.69 7.54 3.20
N VAL A 31 -6.65 6.65 2.98
CA VAL A 31 -6.90 6.08 1.64
C VAL A 31 -7.27 7.20 0.66
N ASP A 32 -8.15 8.11 1.04
CA ASP A 32 -8.53 9.24 0.19
C ASP A 32 -7.32 10.11 -0.18
N HIS A 33 -6.46 10.40 0.78
CA HIS A 33 -5.26 11.17 0.54
C HIS A 33 -4.30 10.46 -0.42
N LEU A 34 -4.03 9.19 -0.18
CA LEU A 34 -3.11 8.41 -1.01
C LEU A 34 -3.65 8.21 -2.43
N THR A 35 -4.96 8.00 -2.60
CA THR A 35 -5.56 7.89 -3.92
C THR A 35 -5.42 9.18 -4.70
N GLN A 36 -5.54 10.34 -4.05
CA GLN A 36 -5.31 11.63 -4.70
C GLN A 36 -3.86 11.78 -5.15
N GLN A 37 -2.89 11.31 -4.36
CA GLN A 37 -1.48 11.33 -4.75
C GLN A 37 -1.22 10.47 -5.97
N ILE A 38 -1.80 9.28 -6.02
CA ILE A 38 -1.67 8.37 -7.16
C ILE A 38 -2.28 8.99 -8.42
N GLU A 39 -3.49 9.50 -8.32
CA GLU A 39 -4.21 10.09 -9.45
C GLU A 39 -3.58 11.40 -9.92
N GLY A 40 -2.91 12.11 -9.03
CA GLY A 40 -2.18 13.33 -9.36
C GLY A 40 -0.85 13.09 -10.07
N SER A 41 -0.39 11.85 -10.15
CA SER A 41 0.85 11.49 -10.83
C SER A 41 0.58 11.15 -12.30
N GLU A 42 1.42 11.66 -13.20
CA GLU A 42 1.32 11.31 -14.64
C GLU A 42 1.61 9.84 -14.91
N MET A 43 2.31 9.16 -14.00
CA MET A 43 2.68 7.76 -14.13
C MET A 43 1.76 6.82 -13.36
N GLY A 44 0.78 7.37 -12.64
CA GLY A 44 -0.08 6.61 -11.75
C GLY A 44 -1.51 6.49 -12.27
N ARG A 45 -2.11 5.35 -11.98
CA ARG A 45 -3.51 5.10 -12.30
C ARG A 45 -4.14 4.25 -11.20
N LEU A 46 -5.18 4.78 -10.57
CA LEU A 46 -5.93 4.03 -9.56
C LEU A 46 -6.75 2.93 -10.25
N ILE A 47 -6.71 1.73 -9.69
CA ILE A 47 -7.56 0.61 -10.09
C ILE A 47 -8.77 0.54 -9.17
N GLY A 48 -8.55 0.58 -7.87
CA GLY A 48 -9.63 0.50 -6.90
C GLY A 48 -9.13 0.39 -5.48
N VAL A 49 -10.06 0.36 -4.55
CA VAL A 49 -9.80 0.19 -3.13
C VAL A 49 -10.51 -1.06 -2.67
N PHE A 50 -9.77 -1.95 -2.01
CA PHE A 50 -10.29 -3.22 -1.52
C PHE A 50 -10.38 -3.16 0.01
N ASP A 51 -11.57 -3.38 0.55
CA ASP A 51 -11.78 -3.45 1.99
C ASP A 51 -11.41 -4.86 2.48
N HIS A 52 -10.16 -5.01 2.88
CA HIS A 52 -9.61 -6.30 3.28
C HIS A 52 -10.20 -6.77 4.62
N TYR A 53 -10.46 -5.83 5.53
CA TYR A 53 -11.09 -6.14 6.82
C TYR A 53 -12.47 -6.77 6.60
N ARG A 54 -13.30 -6.13 5.79
CA ARG A 54 -14.64 -6.62 5.48
C ARG A 54 -14.58 -7.97 4.77
N HIS A 55 -13.67 -8.14 3.81
CA HIS A 55 -13.47 -9.39 3.10
C HIS A 55 -13.19 -10.54 4.06
N THR A 56 -12.22 -10.37 4.96
CA THR A 56 -11.82 -11.42 5.89
C THR A 56 -12.90 -11.71 6.92
N ARG A 57 -13.59 -10.67 7.41
CA ARG A 57 -14.67 -10.80 8.37
C ARG A 57 -15.82 -11.68 7.88
N TYR A 58 -16.12 -11.63 6.59
CA TYR A 58 -17.22 -12.40 6.01
C TYR A 58 -16.83 -13.80 5.55
N LEU A 59 -15.56 -14.17 5.63
CA LEU A 59 -15.14 -15.53 5.35
C LEU A 59 -15.52 -16.44 6.53
N ARG A 60 -16.08 -17.61 6.22
CA ARG A 60 -16.53 -18.56 7.25
C ARG A 60 -15.42 -18.93 8.23
N LEU A 61 -14.20 -19.14 7.74
CA LEU A 61 -13.02 -19.50 8.54
C LEU A 61 -12.05 -18.33 8.68
N GLY A 62 -12.52 -17.13 8.35
CA GLY A 62 -11.70 -15.94 8.43
C GLY A 62 -11.35 -15.58 9.86
N HIS A 63 -10.13 -15.08 10.06
CA HIS A 63 -9.67 -14.58 11.34
C HIS A 63 -8.96 -13.25 11.16
N ILE A 64 -9.28 -12.29 12.00
CA ILE A 64 -8.63 -11.00 12.06
C ILE A 64 -8.00 -10.85 13.43
N ASP A 65 -6.71 -10.51 13.50
CA ASP A 65 -6.07 -10.18 14.77
C ASP A 65 -6.84 -9.07 15.46
N GLY A 66 -7.10 -9.22 16.76
CA GLY A 66 -7.92 -8.29 17.53
C GLY A 66 -7.37 -6.87 17.60
N ASP A 67 -6.08 -6.65 17.32
CA ASP A 67 -5.50 -5.31 17.26
C ASP A 67 -5.78 -4.60 15.94
N ILE A 68 -6.26 -5.29 14.92
CA ILE A 68 -6.61 -4.70 13.64
C ILE A 68 -8.08 -4.27 13.68
N LEU A 69 -8.32 -2.97 13.55
CA LEU A 69 -9.66 -2.36 13.64
C LEU A 69 -10.25 -2.05 12.26
N ALA A 70 -9.41 -1.82 11.27
CA ALA A 70 -9.77 -1.57 9.89
C ALA A 70 -8.57 -1.87 9.00
N ALA A 71 -8.80 -2.28 7.76
CA ALA A 71 -7.73 -2.57 6.82
C ALA A 71 -8.24 -2.44 5.38
N LYS A 72 -7.52 -1.66 4.57
CA LYS A 72 -7.82 -1.49 3.15
C LYS A 72 -6.55 -1.56 2.32
N ASN A 73 -6.69 -2.04 1.09
CA ASN A 73 -5.63 -2.00 0.09
C ASN A 73 -6.02 -1.03 -1.02
N ILE A 74 -5.07 -0.21 -1.44
CA ILE A 74 -5.22 0.65 -2.60
C ILE A 74 -4.49 -0.05 -3.75
N LEU A 75 -5.22 -0.41 -4.80
CA LEU A 75 -4.68 -1.08 -5.96
C LEU A 75 -4.47 -0.08 -7.09
N PHE A 76 -3.28 -0.07 -7.67
CA PHE A 76 -2.91 0.92 -8.68
C PHE A 76 -1.78 0.42 -9.55
N CYS A 77 -1.65 1.04 -10.72
CA CYS A 77 -0.47 0.90 -11.58
C CYS A 77 0.37 2.16 -11.47
N PHE A 78 1.69 2.00 -11.49
CA PHE A 78 2.63 3.12 -11.45
C PHE A 78 3.86 2.77 -12.27
N GLY A 79 4.22 3.67 -13.19
CA GLY A 79 5.30 3.47 -14.14
C GLY A 79 4.82 3.51 -15.58
N LEU A 80 5.74 3.72 -16.52
CA LEU A 80 5.41 3.96 -17.93
C LEU A 80 5.67 2.75 -18.82
N SER A 81 6.23 1.66 -18.31
CA SER A 81 6.60 0.54 -19.16
C SER A 81 6.17 -0.79 -18.59
N LEU A 82 5.96 -1.73 -19.49
CA LEU A 82 5.77 -3.14 -19.20
C LEU A 82 6.94 -3.88 -19.86
N PRO A 83 8.07 -4.05 -19.14
CA PRO A 83 9.34 -4.42 -19.76
C PRO A 83 9.43 -5.87 -20.20
N GLU A 84 8.67 -6.77 -19.59
CA GLU A 84 8.67 -8.19 -19.91
C GLU A 84 7.36 -8.83 -19.46
N PRO A 85 6.98 -9.98 -20.06
CA PRO A 85 5.70 -10.62 -19.71
C PRO A 85 5.57 -11.00 -18.23
N SER A 86 6.65 -11.45 -17.61
CA SER A 86 6.63 -11.89 -16.21
C SER A 86 6.57 -10.73 -15.21
N ALA A 87 6.76 -9.48 -15.67
CA ALA A 87 6.56 -8.32 -14.81
C ALA A 87 5.13 -8.25 -14.26
N LEU A 88 4.18 -8.87 -14.91
CA LEU A 88 2.80 -8.93 -14.45
C LEU A 88 2.65 -9.61 -13.09
N ALA A 89 3.59 -10.47 -12.70
CA ALA A 89 3.54 -11.11 -11.39
C ALA A 89 3.66 -10.11 -10.23
N LEU A 90 4.28 -8.93 -10.46
CA LEU A 90 4.47 -7.88 -9.46
C LEU A 90 3.50 -6.71 -9.64
N ARG A 91 2.56 -6.83 -10.54
CA ARG A 91 1.60 -5.78 -10.91
C ARG A 91 0.18 -6.32 -10.89
N PRO A 92 -0.78 -5.49 -10.54
CA PRO A 92 -0.66 -4.11 -10.09
C PRO A 92 0.02 -3.97 -8.74
N ARG A 93 0.27 -2.71 -8.33
CA ARG A 93 0.84 -2.39 -7.03
C ARG A 93 -0.26 -2.26 -5.98
N SER A 94 0.13 -2.37 -4.72
CA SER A 94 -0.80 -2.22 -3.60
C SER A 94 -0.14 -1.43 -2.47
N LEU A 95 -0.87 -0.46 -1.92
CA LEU A 95 -0.56 0.15 -0.62
C LEU A 95 -1.55 -0.38 0.40
N GLY A 96 -1.05 -0.98 1.48
CA GLY A 96 -1.88 -1.44 2.58
C GLY A 96 -2.00 -0.39 3.67
N VAL A 97 -3.22 -0.14 4.16
CA VAL A 97 -3.49 0.80 5.24
C VAL A 97 -4.31 0.08 6.30
N ALA A 98 -3.75 -0.05 7.48
CA ALA A 98 -4.44 -0.67 8.61
C ALA A 98 -4.52 0.29 9.79
N GLU A 99 -5.62 0.20 10.54
CA GLU A 99 -5.76 0.87 11.82
C GLU A 99 -5.59 -0.15 12.94
N THR A 100 -4.86 0.25 13.98
CA THR A 100 -4.70 -0.51 15.22
C THR A 100 -5.22 0.30 16.39
N SER A 101 -5.19 -0.27 17.59
CA SER A 101 -5.58 0.47 18.81
C SER A 101 -4.73 1.71 19.06
N THR A 102 -3.47 1.72 18.60
CA THR A 102 -2.53 2.82 18.86
C THR A 102 -2.34 3.77 17.69
N GLY A 103 -2.75 3.41 16.49
CA GLY A 103 -2.56 4.26 15.32
C GLY A 103 -2.77 3.55 14.00
N PHE A 104 -1.86 3.79 13.06
CA PHE A 104 -1.96 3.27 11.70
C PHE A 104 -0.67 2.60 11.26
N VAL A 105 -0.80 1.59 10.41
CA VAL A 105 0.33 0.94 9.75
C VAL A 105 0.09 1.01 8.24
N VAL A 106 1.02 1.63 7.53
CA VAL A 106 0.97 1.73 6.07
C VAL A 106 2.17 0.99 5.51
N SER A 107 1.93 0.11 4.57
CA SER A 107 2.98 -0.76 4.05
C SER A 107 2.81 -1.05 2.57
N PHE A 108 3.94 -1.32 1.91
CA PHE A 108 3.96 -1.78 0.53
C PHE A 108 5.25 -2.53 0.24
N MET A 109 5.19 -3.41 -0.74
CA MET A 109 6.38 -4.08 -1.26
C MET A 109 7.04 -3.18 -2.31
N GLU A 110 8.35 -2.98 -2.17
CA GLU A 110 9.11 -2.19 -3.14
C GLU A 110 9.27 -2.95 -4.47
N ALA A 111 9.33 -2.20 -5.56
CA ALA A 111 9.60 -2.72 -6.88
C ALA A 111 11.10 -2.57 -7.20
N PRO A 112 11.63 -3.28 -8.22
CA PRO A 112 13.02 -3.10 -8.65
C PRO A 112 13.19 -1.81 -9.48
N MET A 113 12.54 -0.72 -9.08
CA MET A 113 12.55 0.57 -9.79
C MET A 113 12.67 1.68 -8.75
N PRO A 114 13.89 2.23 -8.54
CA PRO A 114 14.12 3.23 -7.48
C PRO A 114 13.21 4.45 -7.56
N VAL A 115 12.91 4.94 -8.76
CA VAL A 115 12.04 6.12 -8.93
C VAL A 115 10.63 5.84 -8.42
N VAL A 116 10.10 4.65 -8.71
CA VAL A 116 8.77 4.23 -8.26
C VAL A 116 8.74 4.09 -6.74
N ASN A 117 9.75 3.44 -6.16
CA ASN A 117 9.85 3.26 -4.72
C ASN A 117 9.93 4.60 -4.00
N GLN A 118 10.75 5.53 -4.51
CA GLN A 118 10.89 6.85 -3.90
C GLN A 118 9.57 7.62 -3.90
N ALA A 119 8.81 7.54 -4.98
CA ALA A 119 7.50 8.19 -5.05
C ALA A 119 6.52 7.60 -4.03
N MET A 120 6.45 6.28 -3.93
CA MET A 120 5.57 5.61 -2.96
C MET A 120 5.98 5.95 -1.52
N GLU A 121 7.28 5.92 -1.22
CA GLU A 121 7.80 6.29 0.09
C GLU A 121 7.44 7.74 0.43
N ASN A 122 7.60 8.66 -0.51
CA ASN A 122 7.26 10.06 -0.31
C ASN A 122 5.77 10.26 -0.01
N TRP A 123 4.89 9.57 -0.73
CA TRP A 123 3.45 9.64 -0.48
C TRP A 123 3.12 9.18 0.94
N VAL A 124 3.72 8.08 1.36
CA VAL A 124 3.44 7.48 2.67
C VAL A 124 4.05 8.33 3.79
N MET A 125 5.29 8.79 3.63
CA MET A 125 5.94 9.63 4.63
C MET A 125 5.23 10.96 4.84
N ALA A 126 4.56 11.49 3.82
CA ALA A 126 3.79 12.72 3.93
C ALA A 126 2.58 12.62 4.87
N LEU A 127 2.21 11.41 5.28
CA LEU A 127 1.14 11.21 6.28
C LEU A 127 1.57 11.63 7.69
N ALA A 128 2.86 11.65 7.97
CA ALA A 128 3.40 12.00 9.27
C ALA A 128 3.48 13.51 9.44
N ASN A 129 3.14 14.00 10.64
CA ASN A 129 3.23 15.42 11.00
C ASN A 129 4.69 15.90 11.05
N TYR A 130 5.59 15.03 11.49
CA TYR A 130 7.01 15.32 11.55
C TYR A 130 7.71 14.63 10.38
N GLN A 131 8.48 15.42 9.62
CA GLN A 131 9.29 14.92 8.51
C GLN A 131 10.76 15.03 8.91
N PRO A 132 11.53 13.92 8.94
CA PRO A 132 12.97 14.01 9.17
C PRO A 132 13.64 14.85 8.08
N ALA A 133 14.60 15.63 8.49
CA ALA A 133 15.35 16.52 7.59
C ALA A 133 16.19 15.72 6.58
#